data_ad269ddeca936aafda16dfeda5708d41
#
_entry.id   ad269ddeca936aafda16dfeda5708d41
#
_cell.length_a   1.000
_cell.length_b   1.000
_cell.length_c   1.000
_cell.angle_alpha   90.00
_cell.angle_beta   90.00
_cell.angle_gamma   90.00
#
_symmetry.space_group_name_H-M   'P 1'
#
loop_
_entity.id
_entity.type
_entity.pdbx_description
1 polymer ?
#
loop_
_entity_poly.entity_id
_entity_poly.type
_entity_poly.pdbx_seq_one_letter_code
_entity_poly.pdbx_strand_id
1 'polypeptide(L)'
;MSFHSGFVCILGRPNAGKSTLLNALVGEKLAIISPKPQTTRNRILGILHLPNQKGRAGQVILIDTPGVHKPDSSLGRKMMVEVREALEGCNLILMMVDAARRRDTADEFVLDLAKQSGTPVFLLLNKIDLLRGKKPELLSQIEAYSKLHEFREVIPLSARKKDGVDLLLKKLIEALPEGPRYFPEDQITDQPARFMAAEVIREQVLLQTSEEVPYATTVIIDEYEESKKLIRIAATVYCEREGQKGILIGKRGEKLKAIGTAARLQIEKMTGTRVFLELFVKVRTGWRDSREFVDELDWRRQLENLTSSAKSVQR
;
A
#
# COMPACT_ATOMS: atom_id res chain seq x y z
N MET A 1 5.04 -31.33 12.45
CA MET A 1 4.49 -29.96 12.49
C MET A 1 4.45 -29.47 11.07
N SER A 2 3.27 -29.08 10.57
CA SER A 2 3.17 -28.53 9.22
C SER A 2 3.44 -27.02 9.25
N PHE A 3 4.21 -26.54 8.25
CA PHE A 3 4.43 -25.12 8.04
C PHE A 3 3.57 -24.65 6.86
N HIS A 4 2.73 -23.65 7.10
CA HIS A 4 1.80 -23.13 6.12
C HIS A 4 2.30 -21.78 5.59
N SER A 5 2.38 -21.63 4.28
CA SER A 5 2.85 -20.37 3.69
C SER A 5 2.19 -20.10 2.35
N GLY A 6 2.12 -18.81 2.01
CA GLY A 6 1.55 -18.41 0.73
C GLY A 6 1.37 -16.91 0.59
N PHE A 7 1.06 -16.52 -0.63
CA PHE A 7 0.83 -15.14 -1.04
C PHE A 7 -0.66 -14.80 -0.95
N VAL A 8 -0.96 -13.69 -0.30
CA VAL A 8 -2.33 -13.22 -0.04
C VAL A 8 -2.48 -11.80 -0.58
N CYS A 9 -3.29 -11.65 -1.63
CA CYS A 9 -3.54 -10.36 -2.26
C CYS A 9 -4.67 -9.60 -1.53
N ILE A 10 -4.43 -8.35 -1.13
CA ILE A 10 -5.45 -7.48 -0.56
C ILE A 10 -6.01 -6.62 -1.70
N LEU A 11 -7.23 -6.92 -2.13
CA LEU A 11 -7.90 -6.28 -3.25
C LEU A 11 -9.08 -5.43 -2.75
N GLY A 12 -9.34 -4.30 -3.39
CA GLY A 12 -10.47 -3.44 -3.03
C GLY A 12 -10.34 -2.04 -3.62
N ARG A 13 -11.41 -1.29 -3.52
CA ARG A 13 -11.48 0.11 -3.97
C ARG A 13 -10.48 1.01 -3.25
N PRO A 14 -10.20 2.22 -3.78
CA PRO A 14 -9.54 3.25 -3.01
C PRO A 14 -10.28 3.49 -1.67
N ASN A 15 -9.53 3.70 -0.60
CA ASN A 15 -10.03 3.96 0.75
C ASN A 15 -10.88 2.84 1.41
N ALA A 16 -10.88 1.62 0.88
CA ALA A 16 -11.48 0.47 1.55
C ALA A 16 -10.76 0.08 2.86
N GLY A 17 -9.50 0.52 3.02
CA GLY A 17 -8.68 0.29 4.22
C GLY A 17 -7.60 -0.78 4.07
N LYS A 18 -7.21 -1.10 2.82
CA LYS A 18 -6.20 -2.13 2.49
C LYS A 18 -4.87 -1.92 3.20
N SER A 19 -4.25 -0.75 3.01
CA SER A 19 -2.98 -0.38 3.65
C SER A 19 -3.09 -0.31 5.19
N THR A 20 -4.25 0.07 5.71
CA THR A 20 -4.53 0.03 7.15
C THR A 20 -4.52 -1.41 7.66
N LEU A 21 -5.13 -2.33 6.90
CA LEU A 21 -5.15 -3.75 7.25
C LEU A 21 -3.75 -4.36 7.18
N LEU A 22 -2.98 -4.08 6.11
CA LEU A 22 -1.60 -4.53 6.00
C LEU A 22 -0.78 -4.14 7.23
N ASN A 23 -0.78 -2.84 7.58
CA ASN A 23 -0.05 -2.33 8.74
C ASN A 23 -0.55 -2.94 10.07
N ALA A 24 -1.87 -3.16 10.19
CA ALA A 24 -2.45 -3.76 11.39
C ALA A 24 -2.05 -5.23 11.57
N LEU A 25 -1.94 -5.99 10.48
CA LEU A 25 -1.54 -7.40 10.46
C LEU A 25 -0.05 -7.57 10.72
N VAL A 26 0.80 -6.77 10.06
CA VAL A 26 2.25 -6.84 10.24
C VAL A 26 2.69 -6.24 11.58
N GLY A 27 1.93 -5.29 12.13
CA GLY A 27 2.26 -4.60 13.38
C GLY A 27 3.17 -3.38 13.19
N GLU A 28 3.68 -3.17 11.98
CA GLU A 28 4.59 -2.08 11.60
C GLU A 28 3.98 -1.24 10.47
N LYS A 29 4.46 -0.01 10.33
CA LYS A 29 4.00 0.90 9.26
C LYS A 29 4.79 0.67 7.98
N LEU A 30 4.32 -0.23 7.13
CA LEU A 30 4.91 -0.51 5.81
C LEU A 30 4.26 0.32 4.70
N ALA A 31 2.94 0.48 4.74
CA ALA A 31 2.19 1.25 3.77
C ALA A 31 1.75 2.59 4.34
N ILE A 32 1.78 3.62 3.52
CA ILE A 32 1.26 4.94 3.88
C ILE A 32 -0.27 4.93 3.95
N ILE A 33 -0.82 5.75 4.82
CA ILE A 33 -2.26 5.84 5.05
C ILE A 33 -2.73 7.27 4.84
N SER A 34 -3.75 7.44 4.00
CA SER A 34 -4.39 8.74 3.77
C SER A 34 -5.89 8.55 3.52
N PRO A 35 -6.75 9.51 3.90
CA PRO A 35 -8.15 9.49 3.50
C PRO A 35 -8.36 9.74 2.00
N LYS A 36 -7.30 10.07 1.25
CA LYS A 36 -7.36 10.42 -0.16
C LYS A 36 -7.25 9.18 -1.05
N PRO A 37 -7.96 9.13 -2.19
CA PRO A 37 -7.78 8.08 -3.19
C PRO A 37 -6.35 8.04 -3.73
N GLN A 38 -5.96 6.92 -4.36
CA GLN A 38 -4.62 6.70 -4.94
C GLN A 38 -3.45 6.86 -3.94
N THR A 39 -3.70 6.55 -2.65
CA THR A 39 -2.66 6.55 -1.62
C THR A 39 -1.59 5.51 -1.95
N THR A 40 -1.96 4.27 -2.24
CA THR A 40 -1.04 3.22 -2.70
C THR A 40 -0.98 3.23 -4.22
N ARG A 41 0.22 3.34 -4.81
CA ARG A 41 0.47 3.36 -6.27
C ARG A 41 1.24 2.15 -6.76
N ASN A 42 2.09 1.60 -5.93
CA ASN A 42 2.83 0.36 -6.17
C ASN A 42 2.31 -0.72 -5.22
N ARG A 43 2.42 -1.99 -5.60
CA ARG A 43 2.17 -3.07 -4.65
C ARG A 43 3.19 -3.03 -3.52
N ILE A 44 2.72 -3.23 -2.28
CA ILE A 44 3.55 -3.26 -1.09
C ILE A 44 3.46 -4.65 -0.47
N LEU A 45 4.62 -5.27 -0.26
CA LEU A 45 4.69 -6.59 0.32
C LEU A 45 4.97 -6.49 1.81
N GLY A 46 4.12 -7.15 2.61
CA GLY A 46 4.30 -7.31 4.05
C GLY A 46 4.40 -8.78 4.42
N ILE A 47 5.42 -9.13 5.19
CA ILE A 47 5.68 -10.50 5.61
C ILE A 47 5.26 -10.65 7.06
N LEU A 48 4.36 -11.59 7.29
CA LEU A 48 3.85 -11.90 8.62
C LEU A 48 4.30 -13.30 9.02
N HIS A 49 5.05 -13.39 10.10
CA HIS A 49 5.46 -14.64 10.70
C HIS A 49 4.48 -15.03 11.80
N LEU A 50 3.82 -16.16 11.63
CA LEU A 50 2.85 -16.66 12.61
C LEU A 50 3.53 -17.74 13.46
N PRO A 51 3.66 -17.52 14.79
CA PRO A 51 4.19 -18.51 15.69
C PRO A 51 3.30 -19.75 15.71
N ASN A 52 3.88 -20.86 16.13
CA ASN A 52 3.15 -22.12 16.21
C ASN A 52 1.95 -22.00 17.15
N GLN A 53 0.74 -22.04 16.57
CA GLN A 53 -0.51 -22.14 17.30
C GLN A 53 -1.18 -23.47 16.95
N LYS A 54 -1.42 -24.31 17.95
CA LYS A 54 -2.09 -25.63 17.79
C LYS A 54 -1.43 -26.54 16.73
N GLY A 55 -0.10 -26.55 16.66
CA GLY A 55 0.63 -27.40 15.72
C GLY A 55 0.83 -26.81 14.31
N ARG A 56 0.38 -25.58 14.06
CA ARG A 56 0.56 -24.86 12.78
C ARG A 56 1.38 -23.60 12.98
N ALA A 57 2.56 -23.57 12.38
CA ALA A 57 3.33 -22.36 12.19
C ALA A 57 3.15 -21.88 10.75
N GLY A 58 3.43 -20.62 10.48
CA GLY A 58 3.27 -20.16 9.09
C GLY A 58 3.90 -18.82 8.77
N GLN A 59 3.90 -18.55 7.48
CA GLN A 59 4.32 -17.26 6.91
C GLN A 59 3.29 -16.79 5.90
N VAL A 60 2.69 -15.63 6.14
CA VAL A 60 1.73 -15.01 5.23
C VAL A 60 2.42 -13.85 4.52
N ILE A 61 2.51 -13.93 3.21
CA ILE A 61 3.05 -12.85 2.38
C ILE A 61 1.86 -12.03 1.88
N LEU A 62 1.60 -10.91 2.54
CA LEU A 62 0.53 -9.99 2.21
C LEU A 62 0.96 -9.05 1.09
N ILE A 63 0.12 -8.87 0.08
CA ILE A 63 0.36 -7.93 -1.02
C ILE A 63 -0.74 -6.87 -1.00
N ASP A 64 -0.42 -5.66 -0.47
CA ASP A 64 -1.30 -4.50 -0.57
C ASP A 64 -1.25 -3.95 -1.99
N THR A 65 -2.40 -3.82 -2.63
CA THR A 65 -2.52 -3.35 -4.01
C THR A 65 -3.00 -1.92 -4.09
N PRO A 66 -2.70 -1.21 -5.18
CA PRO A 66 -3.38 0.03 -5.50
C PRO A 66 -4.90 -0.13 -5.45
N GLY A 67 -5.60 0.95 -5.15
CA GLY A 67 -7.08 0.94 -5.19
C GLY A 67 -7.60 0.70 -6.61
N VAL A 68 -8.44 -0.31 -6.75
CA VAL A 68 -9.02 -0.69 -8.06
C VAL A 68 -10.00 0.38 -8.54
N HIS A 69 -9.75 0.93 -9.72
CA HIS A 69 -10.62 1.87 -10.42
C HIS A 69 -10.34 1.81 -11.92
N LYS A 70 -11.26 2.33 -12.74
CA LYS A 70 -11.03 2.44 -14.19
C LYS A 70 -9.88 3.42 -14.44
N PRO A 71 -8.83 3.03 -15.17
CA PRO A 71 -7.68 3.89 -15.41
C PRO A 71 -8.03 5.02 -16.37
N ASP A 72 -7.64 6.24 -16.02
CA ASP A 72 -7.83 7.48 -16.78
C ASP A 72 -6.51 8.11 -17.28
N SER A 73 -5.37 7.53 -16.89
CA SER A 73 -4.03 8.04 -17.14
C SER A 73 -3.02 6.90 -17.31
N SER A 74 -1.80 7.21 -17.74
CA SER A 74 -0.70 6.22 -17.78
C SER A 74 -0.37 5.71 -16.38
N LEU A 75 -0.40 6.58 -15.37
CA LEU A 75 -0.26 6.18 -13.97
C LEU A 75 -1.37 5.21 -13.55
N GLY A 76 -2.62 5.51 -13.88
CA GLY A 76 -3.76 4.63 -13.59
C GLY A 76 -3.61 3.26 -14.26
N ARG A 77 -3.14 3.22 -15.52
CA ARG A 77 -2.84 1.96 -16.23
C ARG A 77 -1.75 1.16 -15.53
N LYS A 78 -0.66 1.81 -15.09
CA LYS A 78 0.41 1.15 -14.32
C LYS A 78 -0.11 0.58 -13.01
N MET A 79 -0.92 1.34 -12.26
CA MET A 79 -1.56 0.85 -11.04
C MET A 79 -2.40 -0.41 -11.28
N MET A 80 -3.13 -0.49 -12.41
CA MET A 80 -3.89 -1.69 -12.77
C MET A 80 -3.01 -2.87 -13.18
N VAL A 81 -1.83 -2.63 -13.74
CA VAL A 81 -0.82 -3.68 -13.97
C VAL A 81 -0.35 -4.25 -12.63
N GLU A 82 0.02 -3.40 -11.67
CA GLU A 82 0.41 -3.83 -10.31
C GLU A 82 -0.69 -4.68 -9.62
N VAL A 83 -1.97 -4.33 -9.82
CA VAL A 83 -3.11 -5.12 -9.31
C VAL A 83 -3.15 -6.50 -9.96
N ARG A 84 -3.04 -6.60 -11.29
CA ARG A 84 -3.09 -7.88 -12.01
C ARG A 84 -1.92 -8.78 -11.64
N GLU A 85 -0.70 -8.25 -11.61
CA GLU A 85 0.49 -8.99 -11.19
C GLU A 85 0.40 -9.50 -9.74
N ALA A 86 -0.27 -8.73 -8.85
CA ALA A 86 -0.51 -9.18 -7.47
C ALA A 86 -1.53 -10.32 -7.38
N LEU A 87 -2.46 -10.41 -8.34
CA LEU A 87 -3.44 -11.50 -8.42
C LEU A 87 -2.82 -12.77 -9.03
N GLU A 88 -1.81 -12.63 -9.91
CA GLU A 88 -1.11 -13.74 -10.51
C GLU A 88 -0.30 -14.51 -9.46
N GLY A 89 -0.61 -15.79 -9.28
CA GLY A 89 0.12 -16.65 -8.35
C GLY A 89 -0.18 -16.47 -6.86
N CYS A 90 -1.17 -15.64 -6.47
CA CYS A 90 -1.59 -15.59 -5.08
C CYS A 90 -2.45 -16.82 -4.71
N ASN A 91 -2.33 -17.27 -3.46
CA ASN A 91 -3.05 -18.43 -2.92
C ASN A 91 -4.44 -18.04 -2.40
N LEU A 92 -4.64 -16.76 -2.08
CA LEU A 92 -5.87 -16.25 -1.49
C LEU A 92 -6.03 -14.77 -1.80
N ILE A 93 -7.27 -14.33 -2.04
CA ILE A 93 -7.63 -12.92 -2.19
C ILE A 93 -8.43 -12.48 -0.97
N LEU A 94 -8.03 -11.37 -0.36
CA LEU A 94 -8.80 -10.63 0.62
C LEU A 94 -9.52 -9.50 -0.11
N MET A 95 -10.75 -9.72 -0.55
CA MET A 95 -11.58 -8.67 -1.14
C MET A 95 -12.13 -7.78 -0.03
N MET A 96 -11.64 -6.55 0.04
CA MET A 96 -12.00 -5.60 1.08
C MET A 96 -13.02 -4.58 0.60
N VAL A 97 -14.15 -4.48 1.30
CA VAL A 97 -15.22 -3.51 1.06
C VAL A 97 -15.46 -2.66 2.30
N ASP A 98 -15.96 -1.43 2.09
CA ASP A 98 -16.34 -0.51 3.16
C ASP A 98 -17.77 -0.81 3.60
N ALA A 99 -17.95 -1.40 4.79
CA ALA A 99 -19.25 -1.78 5.32
C ALA A 99 -20.16 -0.57 5.62
N ALA A 100 -19.61 0.64 5.75
CA ALA A 100 -20.40 1.85 5.96
C ALA A 100 -20.97 2.45 4.65
N ARG A 101 -20.69 1.85 3.50
CA ARG A 101 -21.14 2.31 2.19
C ARG A 101 -22.03 1.26 1.51
N ARG A 102 -22.98 1.72 0.72
CA ARG A 102 -23.71 0.82 -0.18
C ARG A 102 -22.81 0.37 -1.32
N ARG A 103 -22.94 -0.89 -1.73
CA ARG A 103 -22.30 -1.45 -2.92
C ARG A 103 -22.69 -0.64 -4.15
N ASP A 104 -21.73 -0.47 -5.06
CA ASP A 104 -21.93 0.16 -6.36
C ASP A 104 -21.12 -0.57 -7.47
N THR A 105 -21.19 -0.04 -8.70
CA THR A 105 -20.52 -0.63 -9.87
C THR A 105 -19.00 -0.75 -9.74
N ALA A 106 -18.37 0.06 -8.89
CA ALA A 106 -16.94 -0.06 -8.67
C ALA A 106 -16.59 -1.25 -7.75
N ASP A 107 -17.47 -1.63 -6.82
CA ASP A 107 -17.32 -2.86 -6.05
C ASP A 107 -17.54 -4.10 -6.94
N GLU A 108 -18.46 -4.01 -7.92
CA GLU A 108 -18.67 -5.07 -8.91
C GLU A 108 -17.44 -5.29 -9.78
N PHE A 109 -16.77 -4.22 -10.21
CA PHE A 109 -15.53 -4.31 -10.97
C PHE A 109 -14.40 -4.99 -10.15
N VAL A 110 -14.30 -4.71 -8.84
CA VAL A 110 -13.35 -5.41 -7.95
C VAL A 110 -13.68 -6.90 -7.86
N LEU A 111 -14.96 -7.24 -7.70
CA LEU A 111 -15.41 -8.62 -7.61
C LEU A 111 -15.16 -9.39 -8.92
N ASP A 112 -15.36 -8.76 -10.07
CA ASP A 112 -15.10 -9.38 -11.37
C ASP A 112 -13.62 -9.69 -11.57
N LEU A 113 -12.71 -8.80 -11.15
CA LEU A 113 -11.28 -9.07 -11.15
C LEU A 113 -10.92 -10.26 -10.24
N ALA A 114 -11.52 -10.33 -9.06
CA ALA A 114 -11.30 -11.45 -8.14
C ALA A 114 -11.82 -12.78 -8.73
N LYS A 115 -12.99 -12.78 -9.37
CA LYS A 115 -13.55 -13.97 -10.04
C LYS A 115 -12.68 -14.45 -11.20
N GLN A 116 -12.19 -13.53 -12.03
CA GLN A 116 -11.35 -13.84 -13.19
C GLN A 116 -10.04 -14.53 -12.83
N SER A 117 -9.52 -14.30 -11.63
CA SER A 117 -8.29 -14.96 -11.17
C SER A 117 -8.46 -16.45 -10.85
N GLY A 118 -9.69 -16.90 -10.56
CA GLY A 118 -9.96 -18.27 -10.11
C GLY A 118 -9.45 -18.61 -8.71
N THR A 119 -8.86 -17.64 -8.01
CA THR A 119 -8.29 -17.81 -6.68
C THR A 119 -9.38 -17.74 -5.60
N PRO A 120 -9.32 -18.55 -4.53
CA PRO A 120 -10.25 -18.44 -3.42
C PRO A 120 -10.32 -17.02 -2.84
N VAL A 121 -11.51 -16.57 -2.48
CA VAL A 121 -11.76 -15.20 -2.01
C VAL A 121 -12.32 -15.20 -0.59
N PHE A 122 -11.73 -14.41 0.30
CA PHE A 122 -12.36 -13.97 1.55
C PHE A 122 -12.96 -12.58 1.33
N LEU A 123 -14.22 -12.41 1.73
CA LEU A 123 -14.85 -11.09 1.77
C LEU A 123 -14.61 -10.44 3.12
N LEU A 124 -13.96 -9.30 3.14
CA LEU A 124 -13.72 -8.50 4.34
C LEU A 124 -14.63 -7.27 4.34
N LEU A 125 -15.60 -7.26 5.24
CA LEU A 125 -16.49 -6.11 5.47
C LEU A 125 -15.82 -5.19 6.49
N ASN A 126 -15.01 -4.23 6.01
CA ASN A 126 -14.22 -3.35 6.86
C ASN A 126 -15.01 -2.11 7.33
N LYS A 127 -14.50 -1.46 8.37
CA LYS A 127 -15.04 -0.25 8.99
C LYS A 127 -16.35 -0.47 9.72
N ILE A 128 -16.55 -1.66 10.31
CA ILE A 128 -17.74 -1.96 11.12
C ILE A 128 -17.88 -1.02 12.33
N ASP A 129 -16.78 -0.41 12.79
CA ASP A 129 -16.77 0.65 13.82
C ASP A 129 -17.61 1.89 13.44
N LEU A 130 -17.86 2.12 12.15
CA LEU A 130 -18.71 3.20 11.66
C LEU A 130 -20.19 2.85 11.61
N LEU A 131 -20.55 1.58 11.71
CA LEU A 131 -21.95 1.14 11.65
C LEU A 131 -22.74 1.43 12.94
N ARG A 132 -22.08 1.81 14.05
CA ARG A 132 -22.72 2.23 15.34
C ARG A 132 -23.89 1.36 15.77
N GLY A 133 -23.73 0.02 15.73
CA GLY A 133 -24.78 -0.93 16.16
C GLY A 133 -25.82 -1.27 15.08
N LYS A 134 -25.66 -0.83 13.87
CA LYS A 134 -26.55 -1.14 12.73
C LYS A 134 -26.27 -2.55 12.16
N LYS A 135 -26.46 -3.58 13.01
CA LYS A 135 -26.33 -4.99 12.63
C LYS A 135 -27.16 -5.39 11.40
N PRO A 136 -28.42 -4.93 11.22
CA PRO A 136 -29.22 -5.28 10.04
C PRO A 136 -28.57 -4.84 8.71
N GLU A 137 -27.90 -3.67 8.67
CA GLU A 137 -27.22 -3.19 7.47
C GLU A 137 -26.03 -4.10 7.09
N LEU A 138 -25.28 -4.58 8.10
CA LEU A 138 -24.19 -5.52 7.88
C LEU A 138 -24.69 -6.86 7.32
N LEU A 139 -25.77 -7.42 7.90
CA LEU A 139 -26.38 -8.67 7.44
C LEU A 139 -26.89 -8.54 6.00
N SER A 140 -27.55 -7.44 5.69
CA SER A 140 -28.01 -7.15 4.33
C SER A 140 -26.88 -7.10 3.31
N GLN A 141 -25.72 -6.53 3.69
CA GLN A 141 -24.54 -6.53 2.82
C GLN A 141 -23.95 -7.93 2.63
N ILE A 142 -23.82 -8.70 3.72
CA ILE A 142 -23.35 -10.09 3.64
C ILE A 142 -24.22 -10.88 2.67
N GLU A 143 -25.54 -10.81 2.82
CA GLU A 143 -26.50 -11.49 1.93
C GLU A 143 -26.35 -11.03 0.47
N ALA A 144 -26.22 -9.71 0.25
CA ALA A 144 -26.08 -9.15 -1.08
C ALA A 144 -24.80 -9.61 -1.81
N TYR A 145 -23.68 -9.71 -1.09
CA TYR A 145 -22.42 -10.23 -1.67
C TYR A 145 -22.46 -11.74 -1.87
N SER A 146 -23.02 -12.50 -0.92
CA SER A 146 -23.13 -13.97 -1.00
C SER A 146 -23.97 -14.45 -2.18
N LYS A 147 -24.91 -13.64 -2.67
CA LYS A 147 -25.68 -13.92 -3.91
C LYS A 147 -24.85 -13.74 -5.17
N LEU A 148 -23.71 -13.04 -5.11
CA LEU A 148 -22.89 -12.74 -6.29
C LEU A 148 -21.72 -13.69 -6.48
N HIS A 149 -21.22 -14.25 -5.37
CA HIS A 149 -20.04 -15.11 -5.38
C HIS A 149 -20.00 -15.99 -4.13
N GLU A 150 -19.50 -17.22 -4.28
CA GLU A 150 -19.23 -18.12 -3.17
C GLU A 150 -17.89 -17.74 -2.53
N PHE A 151 -17.96 -16.96 -1.45
CA PHE A 151 -16.77 -16.60 -0.67
C PHE A 151 -16.39 -17.74 0.28
N ARG A 152 -15.10 -18.07 0.34
CA ARG A 152 -14.60 -19.09 1.28
C ARG A 152 -14.82 -18.67 2.74
N GLU A 153 -14.72 -17.38 3.04
CA GLU A 153 -15.05 -16.78 4.35
C GLU A 153 -15.62 -15.37 4.14
N VAL A 154 -16.49 -14.97 5.06
CA VAL A 154 -17.01 -13.61 5.14
C VAL A 154 -16.73 -13.06 6.53
N ILE A 155 -15.84 -12.07 6.62
CA ILE A 155 -15.30 -11.59 7.90
C ILE A 155 -15.57 -10.10 8.05
N PRO A 156 -16.52 -9.71 8.91
CA PRO A 156 -16.66 -8.33 9.36
C PRO A 156 -15.49 -7.94 10.25
N LEU A 157 -14.89 -6.77 10.00
CA LEU A 157 -13.76 -6.28 10.79
C LEU A 157 -13.64 -4.75 10.79
N SER A 158 -12.85 -4.23 11.71
CA SER A 158 -12.31 -2.87 11.67
C SER A 158 -10.79 -2.93 11.71
N ALA A 159 -10.16 -2.75 10.56
CA ALA A 159 -8.69 -2.69 10.47
C ALA A 159 -8.09 -1.59 11.36
N ARG A 160 -8.80 -0.44 11.48
CA ARG A 160 -8.38 0.69 12.31
C ARG A 160 -8.43 0.38 13.81
N LYS A 161 -9.46 -0.36 14.26
CA LYS A 161 -9.67 -0.71 15.68
C LYS A 161 -9.07 -2.07 16.03
N LYS A 162 -8.55 -2.79 15.04
CA LYS A 162 -8.08 -4.18 15.13
C LYS A 162 -9.17 -5.18 15.57
N ASP A 163 -10.45 -4.80 15.45
CA ASP A 163 -11.57 -5.69 15.72
C ASP A 163 -11.73 -6.69 14.56
N GLY A 164 -11.86 -7.98 14.86
CA GLY A 164 -11.95 -9.06 13.87
C GLY A 164 -10.61 -9.45 13.20
N VAL A 165 -9.50 -8.75 13.48
CA VAL A 165 -8.18 -9.03 12.88
C VAL A 165 -7.63 -10.38 13.36
N ASP A 166 -7.79 -10.74 14.63
CA ASP A 166 -7.34 -12.03 15.17
C ASP A 166 -8.09 -13.21 14.53
N LEU A 167 -9.39 -13.04 14.25
CA LEU A 167 -10.16 -14.03 13.52
C LEU A 167 -9.63 -14.20 12.10
N LEU A 168 -9.34 -13.08 11.42
CA LEU A 168 -8.75 -13.11 10.08
C LEU A 168 -7.41 -13.84 10.08
N LEU A 169 -6.51 -13.57 11.02
CA LEU A 169 -5.22 -14.25 11.15
C LEU A 169 -5.37 -15.77 11.29
N LYS A 170 -6.29 -16.20 12.14
CA LYS A 170 -6.60 -17.63 12.30
C LYS A 170 -7.09 -18.25 10.99
N LYS A 171 -8.00 -17.58 10.28
CA LYS A 171 -8.55 -18.07 9.01
C LYS A 171 -7.51 -18.07 7.88
N LEU A 172 -6.58 -17.12 7.88
CA LEU A 172 -5.48 -17.08 6.91
C LEU A 172 -4.61 -18.32 7.00
N ILE A 173 -4.15 -18.69 8.21
CA ILE A 173 -3.29 -19.87 8.38
C ILE A 173 -4.03 -21.19 8.07
N GLU A 174 -5.34 -21.24 8.32
CA GLU A 174 -6.19 -22.38 7.97
C GLU A 174 -6.39 -22.52 6.45
N ALA A 175 -6.33 -21.43 5.72
CA ALA A 175 -6.59 -21.39 4.28
C ALA A 175 -5.35 -21.62 3.42
N LEU A 176 -4.16 -21.32 3.95
CA LEU A 176 -2.92 -21.45 3.20
C LEU A 176 -2.45 -22.91 3.09
N PRO A 177 -1.82 -23.28 1.96
CA PRO A 177 -1.24 -24.61 1.78
C PRO A 177 -0.02 -24.84 2.68
N GLU A 178 0.37 -26.10 2.85
CA GLU A 178 1.71 -26.40 3.33
C GLU A 178 2.74 -25.94 2.30
N GLY A 179 3.80 -25.28 2.77
CA GLY A 179 4.80 -24.68 1.90
C GLY A 179 6.08 -24.31 2.62
N PRO A 180 7.12 -23.90 1.87
CA PRO A 180 8.40 -23.50 2.43
C PRO A 180 8.30 -22.12 3.12
N ARG A 181 9.33 -21.79 3.90
CA ARG A 181 9.56 -20.41 4.32
C ARG A 181 10.14 -19.62 3.15
N TYR A 182 9.43 -18.61 2.66
CA TYR A 182 9.86 -17.77 1.54
C TYR A 182 10.86 -16.68 1.94
N PHE A 183 10.73 -16.17 3.18
CA PHE A 183 11.53 -15.05 3.69
C PHE A 183 12.12 -15.36 5.06
N PRO A 184 13.29 -14.79 5.42
CA PRO A 184 13.87 -14.87 6.76
C PRO A 184 12.91 -14.39 7.85
N GLU A 185 13.10 -14.84 9.10
CA GLU A 185 12.17 -14.52 10.21
C GLU A 185 12.18 -13.04 10.64
N ASP A 186 13.29 -12.36 10.41
CA ASP A 186 13.49 -10.95 10.73
C ASP A 186 13.05 -10.01 9.61
N GLN A 187 12.69 -10.55 8.45
CA GLN A 187 12.25 -9.74 7.31
C GLN A 187 10.74 -9.53 7.36
N ILE A 188 10.32 -8.25 7.36
CA ILE A 188 8.91 -7.85 7.38
C ILE A 188 8.41 -7.26 6.06
N THR A 189 9.33 -6.93 5.12
CA THR A 189 9.01 -6.41 3.78
C THR A 189 10.18 -6.61 2.83
N ASP A 190 9.94 -6.58 1.53
CA ASP A 190 10.96 -6.53 0.47
C ASP A 190 11.26 -5.10 0.00
N GLN A 191 10.58 -4.10 0.58
CA GLN A 191 10.69 -2.73 0.13
C GLN A 191 12.02 -2.09 0.57
N PRO A 192 12.77 -1.45 -0.35
CA PRO A 192 13.99 -0.74 0.02
C PRO A 192 13.69 0.47 0.91
N ALA A 193 14.59 0.80 1.84
CA ALA A 193 14.45 1.96 2.71
C ALA A 193 14.30 3.28 1.92
N ARG A 194 14.97 3.40 0.76
CA ARG A 194 14.83 4.50 -0.17
C ARG A 194 13.39 4.67 -0.68
N PHE A 195 12.73 3.57 -1.07
CA PHE A 195 11.32 3.61 -1.50
C PHE A 195 10.40 4.01 -0.35
N MET A 196 10.61 3.42 0.82
CA MET A 196 9.84 3.75 2.02
C MET A 196 9.97 5.23 2.40
N ALA A 197 11.16 5.81 2.26
CA ALA A 197 11.38 7.24 2.49
C ALA A 197 10.58 8.11 1.49
N ALA A 198 10.56 7.76 0.20
CA ALA A 198 9.75 8.45 -0.81
C ALA A 198 8.26 8.40 -0.45
N GLU A 199 7.75 7.24 -0.05
CA GLU A 199 6.35 7.07 0.34
C GLU A 199 6.01 7.87 1.60
N VAL A 200 6.89 7.91 2.61
CA VAL A 200 6.70 8.75 3.80
C VAL A 200 6.62 10.23 3.45
N ILE A 201 7.50 10.73 2.58
CA ILE A 201 7.45 12.12 2.10
C ILE A 201 6.12 12.35 1.36
N ARG A 202 5.72 11.44 0.48
CA ARG A 202 4.46 11.52 -0.28
C ARG A 202 3.24 11.50 0.65
N GLU A 203 3.25 10.72 1.72
CA GLU A 203 2.19 10.74 2.74
C GLU A 203 2.04 12.13 3.36
N GLN A 204 3.16 12.79 3.71
CA GLN A 204 3.10 14.14 4.28
C GLN A 204 2.56 15.17 3.27
N VAL A 205 2.90 15.03 2.00
CA VAL A 205 2.27 15.83 0.94
C VAL A 205 0.76 15.57 0.90
N LEU A 206 0.33 14.30 0.89
CA LEU A 206 -1.08 13.94 0.89
C LEU A 206 -1.84 14.50 2.11
N LEU A 207 -1.26 14.44 3.30
CA LEU A 207 -1.91 14.88 4.54
C LEU A 207 -1.99 16.39 4.64
N GLN A 208 -1.00 17.12 4.14
CA GLN A 208 -0.86 18.58 4.33
C GLN A 208 -1.33 19.41 3.13
N THR A 209 -1.80 18.79 2.05
CA THR A 209 -2.38 19.49 0.90
C THR A 209 -3.82 19.05 0.68
N SER A 210 -4.58 19.78 -0.13
CA SER A 210 -6.00 19.54 -0.37
C SER A 210 -6.34 19.59 -1.85
N GLU A 211 -7.59 19.36 -2.19
CA GLU A 211 -8.15 19.41 -3.53
C GLU A 211 -7.38 18.49 -4.52
N GLU A 212 -6.89 19.00 -5.63
CA GLU A 212 -6.22 18.23 -6.68
C GLU A 212 -4.71 18.04 -6.46
N VAL A 213 -4.07 18.85 -5.59
CA VAL A 213 -2.61 18.81 -5.38
C VAL A 213 -2.11 17.42 -4.97
N PRO A 214 -2.76 16.69 -4.05
CA PRO A 214 -2.37 15.32 -3.69
C PRO A 214 -2.26 14.36 -4.87
N TYR A 215 -3.17 14.49 -5.82
CA TYR A 215 -3.26 13.57 -6.96
C TYR A 215 -2.28 13.92 -8.07
N ALA A 216 -1.90 15.19 -8.15
CA ALA A 216 -0.99 15.75 -9.13
C ALA A 216 0.47 15.70 -8.70
N THR A 217 0.79 15.07 -7.56
CA THR A 217 2.15 15.03 -7.00
C THR A 217 2.73 13.63 -6.93
N THR A 218 4.04 13.54 -7.10
CA THR A 218 4.84 12.35 -6.83
C THR A 218 6.19 12.74 -6.23
N VAL A 219 6.90 11.77 -5.63
CA VAL A 219 8.18 11.99 -4.99
C VAL A 219 9.21 11.06 -5.59
N ILE A 220 10.36 11.59 -5.94
CA ILE A 220 11.55 10.84 -6.35
C ILE A 220 12.65 11.16 -5.35
N ILE A 221 13.31 10.12 -4.85
CA ILE A 221 14.55 10.28 -4.08
C ILE A 221 15.69 10.46 -5.08
N ASP A 222 16.31 11.62 -5.09
CA ASP A 222 17.46 11.91 -5.91
C ASP A 222 18.71 11.23 -5.32
N GLU A 223 18.95 11.42 -4.01
CA GLU A 223 20.08 10.86 -3.28
C GLU A 223 19.62 10.16 -2.00
N TYR A 224 20.24 9.03 -1.70
CA TYR A 224 20.04 8.29 -0.45
C TYR A 224 21.37 7.69 -0.01
N GLU A 225 21.98 8.28 0.99
CA GLU A 225 23.26 7.87 1.54
C GLU A 225 23.09 7.47 3.00
N GLU A 226 23.44 6.24 3.32
CA GLU A 226 23.33 5.69 4.66
C GLU A 226 24.69 5.54 5.31
N SER A 227 24.84 6.12 6.51
CA SER A 227 25.96 5.92 7.38
C SER A 227 25.49 5.46 8.77
N LYS A 228 26.41 4.98 9.59
CA LYS A 228 26.08 4.49 10.95
C LYS A 228 25.38 5.53 11.85
N LYS A 229 25.53 6.82 11.59
CA LYS A 229 25.02 7.90 12.46
C LYS A 229 24.00 8.83 11.79
N LEU A 230 23.97 8.83 10.46
CA LEU A 230 23.15 9.78 9.69
C LEU A 230 22.77 9.18 8.34
N ILE A 231 21.51 9.32 7.98
CA ILE A 231 21.02 9.07 6.62
C ILE A 231 20.83 10.43 5.96
N ARG A 232 21.44 10.65 4.79
CA ARG A 232 21.24 11.83 3.95
C ARG A 232 20.27 11.51 2.84
N ILE A 233 19.24 12.34 2.68
CA ILE A 233 18.20 12.16 1.68
C ILE A 233 17.99 13.49 0.97
N ALA A 234 18.15 13.50 -0.36
CA ALA A 234 17.65 14.56 -1.21
C ALA A 234 16.48 14.03 -2.04
N ALA A 235 15.38 14.74 -2.04
CA ALA A 235 14.16 14.31 -2.74
C ALA A 235 13.48 15.47 -3.48
N THR A 236 12.95 15.15 -4.65
CA THR A 236 12.16 16.09 -5.46
C THR A 236 10.68 15.69 -5.41
N VAL A 237 9.84 16.63 -5.01
CA VAL A 237 8.39 16.56 -5.15
C VAL A 237 8.01 17.14 -6.50
N TYR A 238 7.51 16.32 -7.40
CA TYR A 238 7.00 16.76 -8.70
C TYR A 238 5.52 17.09 -8.62
N CYS A 239 5.10 18.16 -9.30
CA CYS A 239 3.71 18.54 -9.50
C CYS A 239 3.48 18.94 -10.96
N GLU A 240 2.22 19.12 -11.38
CA GLU A 240 1.90 19.37 -12.79
C GLU A 240 1.85 20.86 -13.18
N ARG A 241 1.65 21.77 -12.20
CA ARG A 241 1.42 23.20 -12.48
C ARG A 241 2.17 24.10 -11.50
N GLU A 242 2.55 25.31 -11.93
CA GLU A 242 3.22 26.31 -11.07
C GLU A 242 2.34 26.70 -9.85
N GLY A 243 1.02 26.81 -10.00
CA GLY A 243 0.13 27.06 -8.88
C GLY A 243 0.23 25.98 -7.79
N GLN A 244 0.32 24.71 -8.17
CA GLN A 244 0.50 23.58 -7.24
C GLN A 244 1.87 23.65 -6.55
N LYS A 245 2.93 24.03 -7.28
CA LYS A 245 4.26 24.28 -6.71
C LYS A 245 4.21 25.36 -5.65
N GLY A 246 3.50 26.47 -5.93
CA GLY A 246 3.28 27.54 -4.95
C GLY A 246 2.58 27.03 -3.67
N ILE A 247 1.55 26.18 -3.81
CA ILE A 247 0.83 25.57 -2.68
C ILE A 247 1.76 24.62 -1.87
N LEU A 248 2.60 23.83 -2.53
CA LEU A 248 3.54 22.91 -1.90
C LEU A 248 4.64 23.64 -1.13
N ILE A 249 5.16 24.74 -1.66
CA ILE A 249 6.18 25.56 -1.01
C ILE A 249 5.53 26.35 0.15
N GLY A 250 4.37 26.96 -0.09
CA GLY A 250 3.70 27.81 0.85
C GLY A 250 4.37 29.17 1.05
N LYS A 251 3.77 30.02 1.87
CA LYS A 251 4.30 31.34 2.17
C LYS A 251 5.69 31.21 2.82
N ARG A 252 6.72 31.82 2.21
CA ARG A 252 8.13 31.77 2.66
C ARG A 252 8.68 30.35 2.90
N GLY A 253 8.14 29.34 2.23
CA GLY A 253 8.61 27.96 2.37
C GLY A 253 8.05 27.19 3.58
N GLU A 254 7.12 27.77 4.33
CA GLU A 254 6.60 27.19 5.59
C GLU A 254 5.94 25.82 5.38
N LYS A 255 5.17 25.66 4.29
CA LYS A 255 4.51 24.38 3.99
C LYS A 255 5.50 23.28 3.67
N LEU A 256 6.47 23.55 2.80
CA LEU A 256 7.50 22.58 2.43
C LEU A 256 8.35 22.19 3.65
N LYS A 257 8.68 23.16 4.51
CA LYS A 257 9.38 22.93 5.79
C LYS A 257 8.57 22.02 6.72
N ALA A 258 7.25 22.24 6.83
CA ALA A 258 6.37 21.42 7.66
C ALA A 258 6.30 19.98 7.13
N ILE A 259 6.14 19.79 5.80
CA ILE A 259 6.17 18.49 5.13
C ILE A 259 7.51 17.79 5.42
N GLY A 260 8.63 18.45 5.18
CA GLY A 260 9.96 17.91 5.40
C GLY A 260 10.23 17.53 6.85
N THR A 261 9.83 18.37 7.80
CA THR A 261 9.98 18.07 9.22
C THR A 261 9.19 16.84 9.64
N ALA A 262 7.92 16.75 9.25
CA ALA A 262 7.07 15.60 9.57
C ALA A 262 7.59 14.30 8.91
N ALA A 263 8.00 14.37 7.65
CA ALA A 263 8.59 13.24 6.94
C ALA A 263 9.89 12.78 7.60
N ARG A 264 10.80 13.70 7.90
CA ARG A 264 12.08 13.41 8.56
C ARG A 264 11.88 12.65 9.88
N LEU A 265 11.03 13.18 10.76
CA LEU A 265 10.76 12.53 12.06
C LEU A 265 10.18 11.12 11.91
N GLN A 266 9.36 10.91 10.91
CA GLN A 266 8.79 9.59 10.64
C GLN A 266 9.82 8.62 10.04
N ILE A 267 10.71 9.08 9.15
CA ILE A 267 11.81 8.27 8.61
C ILE A 267 12.79 7.92 9.74
N GLU A 268 13.16 8.87 10.60
CA GLU A 268 13.99 8.61 11.78
C GLU A 268 13.39 7.53 12.70
N LYS A 269 12.08 7.58 12.93
CA LYS A 269 11.38 6.55 13.72
C LYS A 269 11.42 5.18 13.05
N MET A 270 11.33 5.13 11.73
CA MET A 270 11.33 3.89 10.96
C MET A 270 12.72 3.24 10.90
N THR A 271 13.78 4.07 10.75
CA THR A 271 15.16 3.60 10.56
C THR A 271 15.97 3.50 11.86
N GLY A 272 15.51 4.13 12.93
CA GLY A 272 16.26 4.27 14.17
C GLY A 272 17.48 5.18 14.07
N THR A 273 17.67 5.87 12.94
CA THR A 273 18.86 6.68 12.63
C THR A 273 18.46 8.13 12.34
N ARG A 274 19.30 9.09 12.72
CA ARG A 274 19.08 10.50 12.39
C ARG A 274 19.04 10.71 10.88
N VAL A 275 18.19 11.64 10.42
CA VAL A 275 18.00 11.93 9.00
C VAL A 275 18.23 13.40 8.71
N PHE A 276 19.05 13.67 7.69
CA PHE A 276 19.15 14.96 7.05
C PHE A 276 18.34 14.90 5.75
N LEU A 277 17.24 15.68 5.67
CA LEU A 277 16.31 15.67 4.56
C LEU A 277 16.28 17.01 3.84
N GLU A 278 16.61 17.00 2.55
CA GLU A 278 16.44 18.12 1.64
C GLU A 278 15.29 17.85 0.68
N LEU A 279 14.37 18.81 0.53
CA LEU A 279 13.22 18.72 -0.34
C LEU A 279 13.23 19.82 -1.39
N PHE A 280 13.06 19.41 -2.64
CA PHE A 280 12.89 20.30 -3.78
C PHE A 280 11.48 20.14 -4.37
N VAL A 281 10.96 21.17 -5.04
CA VAL A 281 9.69 21.10 -5.76
C VAL A 281 9.93 21.51 -7.21
N LYS A 282 9.57 20.60 -8.14
CA LYS A 282 9.70 20.84 -9.59
C LYS A 282 8.35 20.64 -10.29
N VAL A 283 8.09 21.44 -11.30
CA VAL A 283 6.93 21.25 -12.17
C VAL A 283 7.31 20.35 -13.34
N ARG A 284 6.48 19.33 -13.58
CA ARG A 284 6.52 18.48 -14.76
C ARG A 284 5.10 18.29 -15.29
N THR A 285 4.75 19.12 -16.26
CA THR A 285 3.40 19.14 -16.84
C THR A 285 3.03 17.78 -17.45
N GLY A 286 1.82 17.27 -17.11
CA GLY A 286 1.29 16.03 -17.68
C GLY A 286 2.07 14.77 -17.29
N TRP A 287 2.85 14.79 -16.20
CA TRP A 287 3.68 13.65 -15.79
C TRP A 287 2.90 12.35 -15.60
N ARG A 288 1.63 12.41 -15.19
CA ARG A 288 0.79 11.23 -15.00
C ARG A 288 0.48 10.49 -16.30
N ASP A 289 0.57 11.19 -17.43
CA ASP A 289 0.33 10.64 -18.78
C ASP A 289 1.62 10.28 -19.52
N SER A 290 2.77 10.75 -19.04
CA SER A 290 4.08 10.37 -19.56
C SER A 290 4.43 8.94 -19.13
N ARG A 291 4.35 7.99 -20.07
CA ARG A 291 4.71 6.59 -19.80
C ARG A 291 6.15 6.45 -19.30
N GLU A 292 7.08 7.16 -19.95
CA GLU A 292 8.49 7.17 -19.59
C GLU A 292 8.70 7.59 -18.12
N PHE A 293 8.13 8.73 -17.72
CA PHE A 293 8.26 9.21 -16.34
C PHE A 293 7.54 8.32 -15.33
N VAL A 294 6.38 7.79 -15.68
CA VAL A 294 5.66 6.84 -14.81
C VAL A 294 6.48 5.56 -14.62
N ASP A 295 7.23 5.13 -15.63
CA ASP A 295 8.14 4.00 -15.52
C ASP A 295 9.36 4.31 -14.63
N GLU A 296 9.87 5.54 -14.63
CA GLU A 296 10.93 6.00 -13.71
C GLU A 296 10.50 5.96 -12.23
N LEU A 297 9.20 6.05 -11.95
CA LEU A 297 8.66 5.94 -10.58
C LEU A 297 8.71 4.52 -10.02
N ASP A 298 9.03 3.51 -10.85
CA ASP A 298 9.16 2.14 -10.42
C ASP A 298 10.46 1.94 -9.63
N TRP A 299 10.33 1.69 -8.33
CA TRP A 299 11.47 1.48 -7.47
C TRP A 299 12.33 0.27 -7.87
N ARG A 300 11.74 -0.75 -8.51
CA ARG A 300 12.46 -1.95 -8.99
C ARG A 300 13.42 -1.55 -10.12
N ARG A 301 12.93 -0.76 -11.09
CA ARG A 301 13.77 -0.20 -12.16
C ARG A 301 14.83 0.76 -11.62
N GLN A 302 14.50 1.56 -10.60
CA GLN A 302 15.48 2.45 -9.95
C GLN A 302 16.63 1.65 -9.34
N LEU A 303 16.34 0.50 -8.69
CA LEU A 303 17.37 -0.39 -8.14
C LEU A 303 18.23 -1.02 -9.25
N GLU A 304 17.62 -1.49 -10.34
CA GLU A 304 18.36 -2.05 -11.49
C GLU A 304 19.33 -1.03 -12.08
N ASN A 305 18.89 0.21 -12.24
CA ASN A 305 19.73 1.29 -12.74
C ASN A 305 20.90 1.62 -11.81
N LEU A 306 20.67 1.64 -10.49
CA LEU A 306 21.72 1.87 -9.50
C LEU A 306 22.78 0.76 -9.50
N THR A 307 22.33 -0.50 -9.58
CA THR A 307 23.25 -1.66 -9.63
C THR A 307 24.03 -1.72 -10.94
N SER A 308 23.45 -1.28 -12.05
CA SER A 308 24.11 -1.21 -13.35
C SER A 308 25.16 -0.10 -13.39
N SER A 309 24.85 1.07 -12.83
CA SER A 309 25.79 2.20 -12.73
C SER A 309 26.98 1.90 -11.81
N ALA A 310 26.77 1.21 -10.70
CA ALA A 310 27.84 0.79 -9.78
C ALA A 310 28.84 -0.19 -10.46
N LYS A 311 28.34 -1.07 -11.33
CA LYS A 311 29.19 -2.01 -12.10
C LYS A 311 30.00 -1.32 -13.21
N SER A 312 29.55 -0.19 -13.74
CA SER A 312 30.26 0.58 -14.76
C SER A 312 31.40 1.45 -14.21
N VAL A 313 31.33 1.83 -12.93
CA VAL A 313 32.38 2.63 -12.24
C VAL A 313 33.54 1.75 -11.72
N GLN A 314 33.36 0.43 -11.63
CA GLN A 314 34.38 -0.53 -11.21
C GLN A 314 35.16 -1.16 -12.38
N ARG A 315 34.88 -0.76 -13.60
CA ARG A 315 35.67 -1.10 -14.81
C ARG A 315 36.46 0.11 -15.30
#